data_4eace3509d9f88bfa1b64f95737ab062
#
_entry.id   4eace3509d9f88bfa1b64f95737ab062
#
_cell.length_a   1.000
_cell.length_b   1.000
_cell.length_c   1.000
_cell.angle_alpha   90.00
_cell.angle_beta   90.00
_cell.angle_gamma   90.00
#
_symmetry.space_group_name_H-M   'P 1'
#
loop_
_entity.id
_entity.type
_entity.pdbx_description
1 polymer ?
#
loop_
_entity_poly.entity_id
_entity_poly.type
_entity_poly.pdbx_seq_one_letter_code
_entity_poly.pdbx_strand_id
1 'polypeptide(L)'
;MQAKPQLIGWAAKESLKVVARRLGEFQSQYGELTAIPPQELEEWLHDAAENWRTEDSACTVGTVAHRFAFEELRFRAGLNPVKPRFPIEADPVLLPDFTPGMVEATNAAASQAVKFMDEHDIRPILLERPLLMPQEGWCGTPDFYGYIDGELCVADWKTSRRIYTSYYCQLAALQAAVENEFGQKVKKRWAVNIPKDGSDLQAEFRDSDELYEQDLRMFRACFELYKWNRANDPFAAGNPVEPIGSLEPAQRKVDAEDQPW
;
A
#
# COMPACT_ATOMS: atom_id res chain seq x y z
N MET A 1 7.12 -2.61 -7.75
CA MET A 1 6.31 -2.40 -6.52
C MET A 1 7.28 -2.30 -5.34
N GLN A 2 7.48 -1.13 -4.74
CA GLN A 2 8.38 -1.00 -3.59
C GLN A 2 7.56 -1.32 -2.34
N ALA A 3 7.96 -2.36 -1.60
CA ALA A 3 7.34 -2.71 -0.34
C ALA A 3 7.42 -1.51 0.63
N LYS A 4 6.30 -1.18 1.26
CA LYS A 4 6.23 -0.09 2.26
C LYS A 4 7.25 -0.39 3.38
N PRO A 5 8.13 0.54 3.78
CA PRO A 5 9.17 0.27 4.80
C PRO A 5 8.64 -0.29 6.12
N GLN A 6 7.40 0.07 6.49
CA GLN A 6 6.72 -0.45 7.69
C GLN A 6 6.33 -1.92 7.56
N LEU A 7 5.97 -2.38 6.35
CA LEU A 7 5.66 -3.79 6.10
C LEU A 7 6.93 -4.65 6.13
N ILE A 8 8.06 -4.13 5.64
CA ILE A 8 9.35 -4.85 5.71
C ILE A 8 9.76 -5.06 7.16
N GLY A 9 9.70 -4.01 8.00
CA GLY A 9 10.06 -4.11 9.42
C GLY A 9 9.10 -5.00 10.22
N TRP A 10 7.81 -4.96 9.91
CA TRP A 10 6.81 -5.81 10.55
C TRP A 10 6.97 -7.27 10.09
N ALA A 11 7.07 -7.52 8.80
CA ALA A 11 7.28 -8.84 8.22
C ALA A 11 8.56 -9.50 8.74
N ALA A 12 9.68 -8.77 8.78
CA ALA A 12 10.92 -9.26 9.37
C ALA A 12 10.73 -9.62 10.85
N LYS A 13 9.99 -8.81 11.61
CA LYS A 13 9.72 -9.05 13.03
C LYS A 13 8.82 -10.27 13.26
N GLU A 14 7.79 -10.48 12.45
CA GLU A 14 6.91 -11.65 12.55
C GLU A 14 7.65 -12.92 12.08
N SER A 15 8.42 -12.85 10.99
CA SER A 15 9.26 -13.96 10.54
C SER A 15 10.25 -14.39 11.63
N LEU A 16 10.90 -13.43 12.30
CA LEU A 16 11.81 -13.72 13.43
C LEU A 16 11.10 -14.37 14.60
N LYS A 17 9.85 -13.98 14.92
CA LYS A 17 9.08 -14.62 15.98
C LYS A 17 8.73 -16.08 15.65
N VAL A 18 8.39 -16.35 14.40
CA VAL A 18 8.08 -17.70 13.92
C VAL A 18 9.34 -18.54 13.91
N VAL A 19 10.43 -18.02 13.35
CA VAL A 19 11.74 -18.70 13.37
C VAL A 19 12.18 -18.97 14.80
N ALA A 20 12.08 -18.01 15.73
CA ALA A 20 12.45 -18.19 17.14
C ALA A 20 11.59 -19.25 17.84
N ARG A 21 10.29 -19.29 17.57
CA ARG A 21 9.39 -20.30 18.13
C ARG A 21 9.73 -21.70 17.61
N ARG A 22 9.90 -21.83 16.30
CA ARG A 22 10.22 -23.11 15.66
C ARG A 22 11.65 -23.58 15.94
N LEU A 23 12.63 -22.67 16.12
CA LEU A 23 13.97 -23.02 16.59
C LEU A 23 13.93 -23.71 17.96
N GLY A 24 13.05 -23.26 18.88
CA GLY A 24 12.83 -23.94 20.15
C GLY A 24 12.27 -25.35 20.01
N GLU A 25 11.30 -25.54 19.10
CA GLU A 25 10.73 -26.85 18.76
C GLU A 25 11.80 -27.75 18.10
N PHE A 26 12.58 -27.20 17.19
CA PHE A 26 13.63 -27.88 16.48
C PHE A 26 14.79 -28.31 17.39
N GLN A 27 15.24 -27.42 18.29
CA GLN A 27 16.24 -27.76 19.30
C GLN A 27 15.75 -28.89 20.24
N SER A 28 14.45 -28.89 20.56
CA SER A 28 13.83 -29.94 21.36
C SER A 28 13.81 -31.30 20.63
N GLN A 29 13.74 -31.29 19.29
CA GLN A 29 13.64 -32.51 18.48
C GLN A 29 15.02 -33.06 18.06
N TYR A 30 15.99 -32.18 17.76
CA TYR A 30 17.27 -32.55 17.13
C TYR A 30 18.51 -32.25 17.97
N GLY A 31 18.39 -31.58 19.11
CA GLY A 31 19.51 -31.20 19.96
C GLY A 31 20.23 -29.92 19.52
N GLU A 32 21.57 -29.90 19.47
CA GLU A 32 22.31 -28.69 19.14
C GLU A 32 22.24 -28.35 17.65
N LEU A 33 21.99 -27.08 17.32
CA LEU A 33 21.88 -26.54 15.95
C LEU A 33 23.14 -26.80 15.09
N THR A 34 24.31 -26.94 15.73
CA THR A 34 25.59 -27.24 15.07
C THR A 34 25.70 -28.66 14.51
N ALA A 35 24.76 -29.56 14.88
CA ALA A 35 24.73 -30.94 14.40
C ALA A 35 23.90 -31.14 13.15
N ILE A 36 23.27 -30.08 12.61
CA ILE A 36 22.34 -30.17 11.49
C ILE A 36 23.05 -29.86 10.17
N PRO A 37 22.87 -30.67 9.12
CA PRO A 37 23.37 -30.35 7.79
C PRO A 37 22.80 -29.03 7.30
N PRO A 38 23.61 -28.14 6.67
CA PRO A 38 23.16 -26.83 6.20
C PRO A 38 21.92 -26.88 5.28
N GLN A 39 21.80 -27.91 4.45
CA GLN A 39 20.65 -28.13 3.56
C GLN A 39 19.35 -28.40 4.33
N GLU A 40 19.42 -29.21 5.38
CA GLU A 40 18.26 -29.55 6.22
C GLU A 40 17.81 -28.33 7.05
N LEU A 41 18.76 -27.50 7.49
CA LEU A 41 18.48 -26.23 8.13
C LEU A 41 17.85 -25.23 7.16
N GLU A 42 18.30 -25.19 5.90
CA GLU A 42 17.74 -24.33 4.86
C GLU A 42 16.32 -24.72 4.50
N GLU A 43 16.04 -26.01 4.30
CA GLU A 43 14.68 -26.53 4.09
C GLU A 43 13.76 -26.21 5.26
N TRP A 44 14.25 -26.39 6.48
CA TRP A 44 13.47 -26.06 7.67
C TRP A 44 13.21 -24.56 7.85
N LEU A 45 14.20 -23.71 7.54
CA LEU A 45 14.04 -22.25 7.52
C LEU A 45 13.07 -21.82 6.43
N HIS A 46 13.07 -22.51 5.29
CA HIS A 46 12.13 -22.26 4.20
C HIS A 46 10.69 -22.62 4.63
N ASP A 47 10.49 -23.77 5.25
CA ASP A 47 9.20 -24.18 5.83
C ASP A 47 8.73 -23.26 6.97
N ALA A 48 9.66 -22.83 7.81
CA ALA A 48 9.37 -21.86 8.88
C ALA A 48 8.99 -20.48 8.32
N ALA A 49 9.52 -20.12 7.15
CA ALA A 49 9.18 -18.91 6.42
C ALA A 49 7.84 -19.00 5.64
N GLU A 50 7.15 -20.15 5.65
CA GLU A 50 5.82 -20.26 5.01
C GLU A 50 4.78 -19.32 5.63
N ASN A 51 4.97 -18.83 6.85
CA ASN A 51 4.16 -17.74 7.38
C ASN A 51 4.34 -16.40 6.63
N TRP A 52 5.38 -16.22 5.83
CA TRP A 52 5.49 -15.15 4.86
C TRP A 52 4.32 -15.20 3.85
N ARG A 53 3.87 -16.37 3.45
CA ARG A 53 2.76 -16.55 2.51
C ARG A 53 1.41 -16.15 3.10
N THR A 54 1.23 -16.27 4.43
CA THR A 54 0.02 -15.75 5.11
C THR A 54 0.02 -14.22 5.17
N GLU A 55 1.18 -13.58 5.18
CA GLU A 55 1.32 -12.13 5.08
C GLU A 55 1.19 -11.64 3.64
N ASP A 56 1.71 -12.37 2.67
CA ASP A 56 1.41 -12.19 1.25
C ASP A 56 -0.10 -12.28 1.00
N SER A 57 -0.81 -13.19 1.68
CA SER A 57 -2.26 -13.27 1.58
C SER A 57 -2.96 -11.99 2.08
N ALA A 58 -2.46 -11.39 3.16
CA ALA A 58 -3.00 -10.12 3.67
C ALA A 58 -2.73 -8.95 2.72
N CYS A 59 -1.54 -8.92 2.11
CA CYS A 59 -1.20 -7.94 1.07
C CYS A 59 -2.02 -8.17 -0.20
N THR A 60 -2.21 -9.41 -0.61
CA THR A 60 -3.02 -9.77 -1.79
C THR A 60 -4.48 -9.37 -1.60
N VAL A 61 -5.10 -9.70 -0.46
CA VAL A 61 -6.47 -9.25 -0.11
C VAL A 61 -6.58 -7.73 -0.17
N GLY A 62 -5.62 -7.01 0.43
CA GLY A 62 -5.58 -5.55 0.38
C GLY A 62 -5.49 -5.02 -1.05
N THR A 63 -4.60 -5.59 -1.86
CA THR A 63 -4.42 -5.18 -3.27
C THR A 63 -5.68 -5.40 -4.11
N VAL A 64 -6.35 -6.55 -3.96
CA VAL A 64 -7.58 -6.85 -4.70
C VAL A 64 -8.72 -5.94 -4.24
N ALA A 65 -8.85 -5.66 -2.93
CA ALA A 65 -9.86 -4.75 -2.41
C ALA A 65 -9.65 -3.30 -2.91
N HIS A 66 -8.40 -2.80 -2.90
CA HIS A 66 -8.06 -1.49 -3.48
C HIS A 66 -8.38 -1.44 -4.98
N ARG A 67 -8.01 -2.50 -5.72
CA ARG A 67 -8.33 -2.58 -7.15
C ARG A 67 -9.83 -2.53 -7.40
N PHE A 68 -10.62 -3.25 -6.61
CA PHE A 68 -12.07 -3.19 -6.70
C PHE A 68 -12.59 -1.77 -6.41
N ALA A 69 -12.14 -1.14 -5.32
CA ALA A 69 -12.54 0.23 -4.98
C ALA A 69 -12.19 1.24 -6.09
N PHE A 70 -11.01 1.11 -6.70
CA PHE A 70 -10.60 1.92 -7.84
C PHE A 70 -11.52 1.73 -9.06
N GLU A 71 -11.85 0.52 -9.45
CA GLU A 71 -12.72 0.26 -10.60
C GLU A 71 -14.17 0.68 -10.31
N GLU A 72 -14.67 0.51 -9.08
CA GLU A 72 -15.99 0.97 -8.69
C GLU A 72 -16.09 2.50 -8.73
N LEU A 73 -15.06 3.22 -8.25
CA LEU A 73 -15.00 4.69 -8.38
C LEU A 73 -14.98 5.13 -9.84
N ARG A 74 -14.21 4.47 -10.69
CA ARG A 74 -14.18 4.76 -12.14
C ARG A 74 -15.50 4.53 -12.80
N PHE A 75 -16.21 3.44 -12.45
CA PHE A 75 -17.53 3.16 -12.97
C PHE A 75 -18.53 4.25 -12.55
N ARG A 76 -18.59 4.59 -11.26
CA ARG A 76 -19.47 5.63 -10.72
C ARG A 76 -19.20 7.01 -11.33
N ALA A 77 -17.95 7.32 -11.61
CA ALA A 77 -17.55 8.57 -12.26
C ALA A 77 -17.77 8.58 -13.79
N GLY A 78 -18.26 7.48 -14.39
CA GLY A 78 -18.44 7.36 -15.83
C GLY A 78 -17.12 7.23 -16.62
N LEU A 79 -15.99 7.01 -15.93
CA LEU A 79 -14.67 6.82 -16.54
C LEU A 79 -14.43 5.40 -17.06
N ASN A 80 -15.25 4.44 -16.61
CA ASN A 80 -15.25 3.07 -17.08
C ASN A 80 -16.72 2.62 -17.29
N PRO A 81 -17.11 2.17 -18.49
CA PRO A 81 -18.50 1.72 -18.74
C PRO A 81 -18.82 0.37 -18.10
N VAL A 82 -17.80 -0.38 -17.67
CA VAL A 82 -17.97 -1.71 -17.09
C VAL A 82 -17.99 -1.61 -15.57
N LYS A 83 -19.12 -1.99 -14.98
CA LYS A 83 -19.24 -2.13 -13.54
C LYS A 83 -18.38 -3.30 -13.06
N PRO A 84 -17.54 -3.12 -12.04
CA PRO A 84 -16.78 -4.23 -11.47
C PRO A 84 -17.72 -5.29 -10.91
N ARG A 85 -17.32 -6.56 -11.09
CA ARG A 85 -18.13 -7.69 -10.61
C ARG A 85 -18.09 -7.75 -9.09
N PHE A 86 -19.28 -7.78 -8.50
CA PHE A 86 -19.46 -7.97 -7.06
C PHE A 86 -20.61 -8.96 -6.79
N PRO A 87 -20.46 -9.97 -5.92
CA PRO A 87 -19.24 -10.27 -5.14
C PRO A 87 -18.07 -10.70 -6.03
N ILE A 88 -16.86 -10.44 -5.51
CA ILE A 88 -15.59 -10.85 -6.14
C ILE A 88 -15.50 -12.37 -6.02
N GLU A 89 -15.17 -13.03 -7.11
CA GLU A 89 -14.97 -14.48 -7.15
C GLU A 89 -13.48 -14.80 -7.36
N ALA A 90 -13.06 -15.96 -6.86
CA ALA A 90 -11.73 -16.46 -7.14
C ALA A 90 -11.58 -16.74 -8.63
N ASP A 91 -10.56 -16.18 -9.25
CA ASP A 91 -10.14 -16.56 -10.60
C ASP A 91 -8.87 -17.42 -10.48
N PRO A 92 -8.97 -18.74 -10.68
CA PRO A 92 -7.83 -19.64 -10.51
C PRO A 92 -6.73 -19.42 -11.55
N VAL A 93 -7.02 -18.68 -12.63
CA VAL A 93 -6.04 -18.35 -13.67
C VAL A 93 -5.25 -17.10 -13.30
N LEU A 94 -5.94 -16.07 -12.82
CA LEU A 94 -5.34 -14.77 -12.48
C LEU A 94 -4.76 -14.76 -11.06
N LEU A 95 -5.37 -15.51 -10.14
CA LEU A 95 -5.02 -15.55 -8.72
C LEU A 95 -5.03 -17.01 -8.23
N PRO A 96 -4.07 -17.84 -8.66
CA PRO A 96 -4.06 -19.29 -8.37
C PRO A 96 -4.02 -19.61 -6.88
N ASP A 97 -3.42 -18.74 -6.07
CA ASP A 97 -3.28 -18.90 -4.62
C ASP A 97 -4.39 -18.18 -3.82
N PHE A 98 -5.45 -17.69 -4.48
CA PHE A 98 -6.52 -16.93 -3.83
C PHE A 98 -7.53 -17.88 -3.16
N THR A 99 -7.35 -18.11 -1.88
CA THR A 99 -8.13 -19.05 -1.10
C THR A 99 -9.58 -18.57 -0.86
N PRO A 100 -10.55 -19.45 -0.54
CA PRO A 100 -11.90 -19.05 -0.16
C PRO A 100 -11.95 -18.02 0.98
N GLY A 101 -11.09 -18.14 1.98
CA GLY A 101 -10.98 -17.15 3.07
C GLY A 101 -10.48 -15.79 2.59
N MET A 102 -9.59 -15.74 1.59
CA MET A 102 -9.17 -14.48 0.97
C MET A 102 -10.28 -13.85 0.16
N VAL A 103 -11.10 -14.65 -0.54
CA VAL A 103 -12.29 -14.18 -1.26
C VAL A 103 -13.27 -13.53 -0.28
N GLU A 104 -13.55 -14.20 0.84
CA GLU A 104 -14.44 -13.68 1.89
C GLU A 104 -13.91 -12.36 2.47
N ALA A 105 -12.65 -12.32 2.85
CA ALA A 105 -11.99 -11.13 3.39
C ALA A 105 -11.99 -9.96 2.39
N THR A 106 -11.76 -10.25 1.10
CA THR A 106 -11.80 -9.23 0.04
C THR A 106 -13.20 -8.70 -0.18
N ASN A 107 -14.21 -9.57 -0.18
CA ASN A 107 -15.62 -9.16 -0.30
C ASN A 107 -16.09 -8.35 0.90
N ALA A 108 -15.63 -8.67 2.11
CA ALA A 108 -15.89 -7.86 3.29
C ALA A 108 -15.35 -6.44 3.11
N ALA A 109 -14.08 -6.30 2.71
CA ALA A 109 -13.46 -5.00 2.46
C ALA A 109 -14.14 -4.25 1.30
N ALA A 110 -14.43 -4.92 0.18
CA ALA A 110 -15.12 -4.34 -0.98
C ALA A 110 -16.51 -3.80 -0.60
N SER A 111 -17.27 -4.54 0.23
CA SER A 111 -18.57 -4.10 0.75
C SER A 111 -18.46 -2.81 1.55
N GLN A 112 -17.43 -2.66 2.39
CA GLN A 112 -17.19 -1.42 3.14
C GLN A 112 -16.78 -0.25 2.24
N ALA A 113 -16.03 -0.52 1.17
CA ALA A 113 -15.71 0.50 0.17
C ALA A 113 -16.98 1.00 -0.55
N VAL A 114 -17.85 0.08 -0.97
CA VAL A 114 -19.15 0.45 -1.58
C VAL A 114 -20.00 1.26 -0.60
N LYS A 115 -20.07 0.85 0.66
CA LYS A 115 -20.78 1.58 1.71
C LYS A 115 -20.30 3.03 1.83
N PHE A 116 -18.98 3.24 1.92
CA PHE A 116 -18.40 4.59 1.94
C PHE A 116 -18.81 5.41 0.71
N MET A 117 -18.75 4.79 -0.47
CA MET A 117 -19.14 5.45 -1.72
C MET A 117 -20.63 5.73 -1.85
N ASP A 118 -21.48 5.00 -1.14
CA ASP A 118 -22.93 5.22 -1.10
C ASP A 118 -23.33 6.31 -0.10
N GLU A 119 -22.52 6.51 0.95
CA GLU A 119 -22.75 7.50 2.00
C GLU A 119 -22.22 8.90 1.64
N HIS A 120 -21.36 9.03 0.61
CA HIS A 120 -20.68 10.28 0.24
C HIS A 120 -20.85 10.62 -1.25
N ASP A 121 -20.95 11.94 -1.57
CA ASP A 121 -20.84 12.44 -2.96
C ASP A 121 -19.37 12.52 -3.37
N ILE A 122 -18.92 11.50 -4.12
CA ILE A 122 -17.50 11.33 -4.49
C ILE A 122 -17.30 11.64 -5.97
N ARG A 123 -16.43 12.63 -6.26
CA ARG A 123 -16.07 13.06 -7.62
C ARG A 123 -14.57 13.05 -7.80
N PRO A 124 -14.01 12.00 -8.42
CA PRO A 124 -12.57 11.88 -8.60
C PRO A 124 -12.04 12.88 -9.64
N ILE A 125 -10.86 13.45 -9.37
CA ILE A 125 -10.01 14.16 -10.34
C ILE A 125 -8.87 13.24 -10.74
N LEU A 126 -8.31 12.50 -9.76
CA LEU A 126 -7.19 11.58 -9.95
C LEU A 126 -7.42 10.31 -9.14
N LEU A 127 -7.16 9.17 -9.76
CA LEU A 127 -7.20 7.84 -9.12
C LEU A 127 -5.91 7.10 -9.45
N GLU A 128 -5.23 6.60 -8.41
CA GLU A 128 -4.05 5.72 -8.48
C GLU A 128 -2.97 6.14 -9.52
N ARG A 129 -2.73 7.44 -9.70
CA ARG A 129 -1.65 7.93 -10.56
C ARG A 129 -0.44 8.35 -9.72
N PRO A 130 0.77 7.87 -10.03
CA PRO A 130 1.99 8.30 -9.36
C PRO A 130 2.23 9.81 -9.55
N LEU A 131 2.59 10.49 -8.47
CA LEU A 131 3.01 11.88 -8.42
C LEU A 131 4.44 11.97 -7.92
N LEU A 132 5.19 12.91 -8.47
CA LEU A 132 6.61 13.09 -8.16
C LEU A 132 6.82 14.35 -7.33
N MET A 133 7.71 14.25 -6.34
CA MET A 133 8.25 15.37 -5.58
C MET A 133 9.78 15.43 -5.78
N PRO A 134 10.26 15.89 -6.96
CA PRO A 134 11.68 15.81 -7.31
C PRO A 134 12.57 16.62 -6.35
N GLN A 135 12.08 17.75 -5.84
CA GLN A 135 12.80 18.62 -4.91
C GLN A 135 13.05 17.94 -3.55
N GLU A 136 12.16 17.02 -3.17
CA GLU A 136 12.27 16.27 -1.91
C GLU A 136 12.79 14.84 -2.13
N GLY A 137 12.86 14.36 -3.38
CA GLY A 137 13.42 13.06 -3.75
C GLY A 137 12.51 11.85 -3.45
N TRP A 138 11.19 12.03 -3.45
CA TRP A 138 10.24 10.96 -3.26
C TRP A 138 9.08 11.03 -4.28
N CYS A 139 8.33 9.94 -4.36
CA CYS A 139 7.09 9.85 -5.12
C CYS A 139 6.01 9.16 -4.29
N GLY A 140 4.75 9.43 -4.61
CA GLY A 140 3.61 8.81 -3.96
C GLY A 140 2.46 8.61 -4.94
N THR A 141 1.61 7.62 -4.68
CA THR A 141 0.42 7.34 -5.47
C THR A 141 -0.78 7.48 -4.54
N PRO A 142 -1.56 8.58 -4.65
CA PRO A 142 -2.82 8.68 -3.92
C PRO A 142 -3.83 7.69 -4.51
N ASP A 143 -4.56 7.00 -3.66
CA ASP A 143 -5.67 6.16 -4.09
C ASP A 143 -6.77 7.03 -4.70
N PHE A 144 -6.99 8.22 -4.12
CA PHE A 144 -7.99 9.19 -4.55
C PHE A 144 -7.52 10.64 -4.34
N TYR A 145 -7.77 11.49 -5.31
CA TYR A 145 -7.77 12.93 -5.21
C TYR A 145 -8.98 13.48 -5.97
N GLY A 146 -9.77 14.34 -5.33
CA GLY A 146 -11.00 14.88 -5.88
C GLY A 146 -11.91 15.45 -4.81
N TYR A 147 -13.19 15.53 -5.09
CA TYR A 147 -14.18 16.07 -4.16
C TYR A 147 -14.90 14.95 -3.43
N ILE A 148 -15.00 15.09 -2.11
CA ILE A 148 -15.87 14.29 -1.24
C ILE A 148 -16.79 15.29 -0.51
N ASP A 149 -18.10 15.15 -0.70
CA ASP A 149 -19.13 16.04 -0.16
C ASP A 149 -18.87 17.54 -0.45
N GLY A 150 -18.39 17.81 -1.67
CA GLY A 150 -18.09 19.16 -2.14
C GLY A 150 -16.76 19.75 -1.70
N GLU A 151 -16.00 19.08 -0.84
CA GLU A 151 -14.67 19.53 -0.37
C GLU A 151 -13.55 18.82 -1.14
N LEU A 152 -12.51 19.57 -1.51
CA LEU A 152 -11.34 19.01 -2.21
C LEU A 152 -10.50 18.18 -1.23
N CYS A 153 -10.34 16.90 -1.53
CA CYS A 153 -9.77 15.91 -0.64
C CYS A 153 -8.67 15.07 -1.30
N VAL A 154 -7.77 14.56 -0.47
CA VAL A 154 -6.98 13.37 -0.76
C VAL A 154 -7.45 12.25 0.16
N ALA A 155 -7.59 11.04 -0.36
CA ALA A 155 -7.98 9.88 0.43
C ALA A 155 -7.11 8.67 0.12
N ASP A 156 -7.00 7.78 1.10
CA ASP A 156 -6.22 6.56 1.01
C ASP A 156 -6.99 5.42 1.70
N TRP A 157 -7.20 4.33 0.97
CA TRP A 157 -7.88 3.14 1.46
C TRP A 157 -6.95 2.30 2.32
N LYS A 158 -7.48 1.71 3.38
CA LYS A 158 -6.74 0.80 4.26
C LYS A 158 -7.58 -0.44 4.54
N THR A 159 -6.93 -1.60 4.62
CA THR A 159 -7.56 -2.88 4.98
C THR A 159 -7.05 -3.39 6.32
N SER A 160 -6.72 -2.48 7.22
CA SER A 160 -6.17 -2.77 8.54
C SER A 160 -7.27 -2.95 9.59
N ARG A 161 -6.89 -3.36 10.81
CA ARG A 161 -7.84 -3.49 11.94
C ARG A 161 -8.35 -2.15 12.44
N ARG A 162 -7.60 -1.06 12.21
CA ARG A 162 -7.94 0.30 12.68
C ARG A 162 -7.17 1.34 11.89
N ILE A 163 -7.56 2.59 12.00
CA ILE A 163 -6.78 3.73 11.51
C ILE A 163 -5.57 3.95 12.42
N TYR A 164 -4.39 4.00 11.82
CA TYR A 164 -3.12 4.27 12.52
C TYR A 164 -2.65 5.69 12.24
N THR A 165 -2.06 6.35 13.23
CA THR A 165 -1.56 7.72 13.13
C THR A 165 -0.57 7.90 11.96
N SER A 166 0.21 6.87 11.63
CA SER A 166 1.14 6.88 10.49
C SER A 166 0.48 7.07 9.13
N TYR A 167 -0.82 6.77 9.00
CA TYR A 167 -1.56 6.99 7.76
C TYR A 167 -1.72 8.48 7.45
N TYR A 168 -1.85 9.30 8.48
CA TYR A 168 -1.92 10.75 8.29
C TYR A 168 -0.59 11.36 7.85
N CYS A 169 0.55 10.77 8.24
CA CYS A 169 1.85 11.17 7.69
C CYS A 169 1.93 10.86 6.19
N GLN A 170 1.45 9.68 5.76
CA GLN A 170 1.36 9.33 4.34
C GLN A 170 0.41 10.28 3.60
N LEU A 171 -0.77 10.52 4.14
CA LEU A 171 -1.76 11.43 3.55
C LEU A 171 -1.25 12.86 3.43
N ALA A 172 -0.46 13.35 4.41
CA ALA A 172 0.16 14.67 4.32
C ALA A 172 1.18 14.75 3.19
N ALA A 173 1.98 13.70 2.98
CA ALA A 173 2.88 13.63 1.83
C ALA A 173 2.07 13.61 0.50
N LEU A 174 1.01 12.81 0.42
CA LEU A 174 0.15 12.75 -0.75
C LEU A 174 -0.53 14.10 -1.01
N GLN A 175 -0.98 14.82 0.04
CA GLN A 175 -1.47 16.19 -0.09
C GLN A 175 -0.41 17.11 -0.69
N ALA A 176 0.83 17.09 -0.16
CA ALA A 176 1.92 17.90 -0.71
C ALA A 176 2.14 17.61 -2.20
N ALA A 177 2.08 16.34 -2.61
CA ALA A 177 2.26 15.95 -4.00
C ALA A 177 1.14 16.43 -4.92
N VAL A 178 -0.14 16.31 -4.51
CA VAL A 178 -1.26 16.79 -5.33
C VAL A 178 -1.31 18.31 -5.37
N GLU A 179 -0.99 19.01 -4.28
CA GLU A 179 -0.92 20.47 -4.26
C GLU A 179 0.22 21.00 -5.16
N ASN A 180 1.37 20.31 -5.18
CA ASN A 180 2.47 20.63 -6.09
C ASN A 180 2.11 20.43 -7.55
N GLU A 181 1.39 19.37 -7.89
CA GLU A 181 1.00 19.03 -9.26
C GLU A 181 -0.13 19.94 -9.78
N PHE A 182 -1.17 20.18 -8.96
CA PHE A 182 -2.40 20.84 -9.40
C PHE A 182 -2.53 22.30 -8.96
N GLY A 183 -1.68 22.75 -8.03
CA GLY A 183 -1.72 24.14 -7.51
C GLY A 183 -2.97 24.46 -6.69
N GLN A 184 -3.73 23.47 -6.25
CA GLN A 184 -4.97 23.65 -5.49
C GLN A 184 -4.81 23.13 -4.07
N LYS A 185 -5.26 23.93 -3.08
CA LYS A 185 -5.16 23.56 -1.67
C LYS A 185 -6.21 22.49 -1.31
N VAL A 186 -5.73 21.35 -0.82
CA VAL A 186 -6.55 20.28 -0.27
C VAL A 186 -7.17 20.72 1.06
N LYS A 187 -8.44 20.41 1.27
CA LYS A 187 -9.19 20.75 2.48
C LYS A 187 -9.19 19.62 3.50
N LYS A 188 -9.33 18.40 3.05
CA LYS A 188 -9.42 17.23 3.93
C LYS A 188 -8.53 16.08 3.47
N ARG A 189 -7.97 15.39 4.43
CA ARG A 189 -7.20 14.14 4.24
C ARG A 189 -7.98 13.00 4.88
N TRP A 190 -8.53 12.13 4.06
CA TRP A 190 -9.34 11.00 4.51
C TRP A 190 -8.50 9.73 4.65
N ALA A 191 -8.53 9.12 5.83
CA ALA A 191 -8.12 7.73 6.04
C ALA A 191 -9.38 6.87 6.05
N VAL A 192 -9.58 6.08 5.01
CA VAL A 192 -10.77 5.23 4.85
C VAL A 192 -10.36 3.78 5.07
N ASN A 193 -10.65 3.27 6.26
CA ASN A 193 -10.35 1.88 6.61
C ASN A 193 -11.54 1.00 6.28
N ILE A 194 -11.33 0.11 5.31
CA ILE A 194 -12.26 -0.92 4.83
C ILE A 194 -11.82 -2.27 5.38
N PRO A 195 -12.27 -2.66 6.58
CA PRO A 195 -11.77 -3.85 7.25
C PRO A 195 -12.10 -5.12 6.49
N LYS A 196 -11.12 -6.04 6.44
CA LYS A 196 -11.24 -7.34 5.77
C LYS A 196 -11.75 -8.47 6.68
N ASP A 197 -11.98 -8.17 7.95
CA ASP A 197 -12.48 -9.12 8.95
C ASP A 197 -14.00 -9.02 9.19
N GLY A 198 -14.70 -8.24 8.36
CA GLY A 198 -16.14 -8.02 8.47
C GLY A 198 -16.56 -7.00 9.52
N SER A 199 -15.61 -6.33 10.20
CA SER A 199 -15.91 -5.23 11.09
C SER A 199 -16.39 -3.98 10.32
N ASP A 200 -16.96 -3.02 11.04
CA ASP A 200 -17.54 -1.82 10.44
C ASP A 200 -16.50 -0.92 9.78
N LEU A 201 -16.93 -0.24 8.72
CA LEU A 201 -16.23 0.87 8.09
C LEU A 201 -15.78 1.89 9.13
N GLN A 202 -14.51 2.30 9.03
CA GLN A 202 -13.96 3.40 9.81
C GLN A 202 -13.43 4.46 8.83
N ALA A 203 -14.05 5.62 8.80
CA ALA A 203 -13.59 6.72 7.95
C ALA A 203 -13.39 7.97 8.81
N GLU A 204 -12.17 8.49 8.79
CA GLU A 204 -11.78 9.67 9.55
C GLU A 204 -11.05 10.64 8.64
N PHE A 205 -11.22 11.94 8.89
CA PHE A 205 -10.47 12.95 8.17
C PHE A 205 -9.77 13.94 9.10
N ARG A 206 -8.74 14.59 8.55
CA ARG A 206 -8.09 15.77 9.13
C ARG A 206 -8.22 16.94 8.16
N ASP A 207 -8.58 18.12 8.68
CA ASP A 207 -8.82 19.36 7.94
C ASP A 207 -8.01 20.55 8.44
N SER A 208 -7.28 20.39 9.54
CA SER A 208 -6.46 21.41 10.14
C SER A 208 -5.12 21.57 9.41
N ASP A 209 -4.75 22.82 9.09
CA ASP A 209 -3.43 23.15 8.55
C ASP A 209 -2.30 22.84 9.55
N GLU A 210 -2.55 23.03 10.86
CA GLU A 210 -1.58 22.72 11.90
C GLU A 210 -1.27 21.22 11.95
N LEU A 211 -2.29 20.37 11.89
CA LEU A 211 -2.12 18.93 11.83
C LEU A 211 -1.45 18.50 10.51
N TYR A 212 -1.73 19.20 9.41
CA TYR A 212 -1.05 18.94 8.14
C TYR A 212 0.47 19.16 8.26
N GLU A 213 0.87 20.31 8.76
CA GLU A 213 2.28 20.65 8.93
C GLU A 213 3.00 19.68 9.90
N GLN A 214 2.30 19.25 10.94
CA GLN A 214 2.83 18.27 11.89
C GLN A 214 3.02 16.91 11.21
N ASP A 215 2.00 16.40 10.51
CA ASP A 215 2.02 15.10 9.84
C ASP A 215 3.09 15.08 8.74
N LEU A 216 3.20 16.15 7.94
CA LEU A 216 4.20 16.29 6.87
C LEU A 216 5.63 16.33 7.43
N ARG A 217 5.84 17.05 8.53
CA ARG A 217 7.13 17.08 9.24
C ARG A 217 7.53 15.69 9.72
N MET A 218 6.57 14.91 10.26
CA MET A 218 6.83 13.54 10.68
C MET A 218 7.13 12.62 9.50
N PHE A 219 6.43 12.78 8.37
CA PHE A 219 6.76 12.06 7.14
C PHE A 219 8.20 12.35 6.70
N ARG A 220 8.59 13.62 6.64
CA ARG A 220 9.95 14.04 6.25
C ARG A 220 11.02 13.46 7.18
N ALA A 221 10.78 13.46 8.50
CA ALA A 221 11.70 12.86 9.47
C ALA A 221 11.85 11.34 9.24
N CYS A 222 10.77 10.63 8.98
CA CYS A 222 10.82 9.20 8.63
C CYS A 222 11.54 8.97 7.30
N PHE A 223 11.38 9.85 6.33
CA PHE A 223 12.04 9.75 5.03
C PHE A 223 13.56 10.01 5.16
N GLU A 224 13.99 10.98 5.97
CA GLU A 224 15.41 11.19 6.28
C GLU A 224 16.01 9.96 6.98
N LEU A 225 15.32 9.39 7.95
CA LEU A 225 15.76 8.15 8.60
C LEU A 225 15.88 6.98 7.59
N TYR A 226 14.95 6.87 6.68
CA TYR A 226 15.01 5.86 5.61
C TYR A 226 16.23 6.06 4.71
N LYS A 227 16.50 7.31 4.27
CA LYS A 227 17.70 7.64 3.46
C LYS A 227 18.98 7.33 4.21
N TRP A 228 19.04 7.70 5.48
CA TRP A 228 20.20 7.44 6.34
C TRP A 228 20.44 5.93 6.50
N ASN A 229 19.40 5.16 6.78
CA ASN A 229 19.50 3.70 6.89
C ASN A 229 20.01 3.10 5.58
N ARG A 230 19.46 3.49 4.43
CA ARG A 230 19.93 2.98 3.13
C ARG A 230 21.39 3.30 2.84
N ALA A 231 21.84 4.46 3.25
CA ALA A 231 23.23 4.89 3.02
C ALA A 231 24.23 4.20 3.96
N ASN A 232 23.80 3.75 5.14
CA ASN A 232 24.68 3.24 6.19
C ASN A 232 24.48 1.76 6.51
N ASP A 233 23.46 1.10 5.96
CA ASP A 233 23.25 -0.33 6.14
C ASP A 233 24.11 -1.13 5.14
N PRO A 234 25.12 -1.90 5.60
CA PRO A 234 25.97 -2.68 4.73
C PRO A 234 25.22 -3.78 3.97
N PHE A 235 24.02 -4.16 4.43
CA PHE A 235 23.15 -5.15 3.77
C PHE A 235 22.13 -4.51 2.81
N ALA A 236 21.88 -3.20 2.90
CA ALA A 236 21.04 -2.46 1.97
C ALA A 236 21.72 -2.16 0.62
N ALA A 237 23.02 -2.40 0.52
CA ALA A 237 23.88 -2.06 -0.63
C ALA A 237 23.64 -2.92 -1.90
N GLY A 238 22.63 -3.80 -1.91
CA GLY A 238 22.32 -4.65 -3.06
C GLY A 238 21.77 -3.94 -4.31
N ASN A 239 21.31 -2.69 -4.20
CA ASN A 239 20.91 -1.85 -5.32
C ASN A 239 21.31 -0.41 -5.06
N PRO A 240 22.40 0.09 -5.65
CA PRO A 240 22.68 1.51 -5.64
C PRO A 240 21.48 2.23 -6.26
N VAL A 241 20.82 3.10 -5.47
CA VAL A 241 19.87 4.06 -6.04
C VAL A 241 20.73 5.05 -6.79
N GLU A 242 20.77 4.93 -8.11
CA GLU A 242 21.32 6.00 -8.93
C GLU A 242 20.58 7.30 -8.60
N PRO A 243 21.29 8.40 -8.39
CA PRO A 243 20.65 9.69 -8.20
C PRO A 243 19.68 9.94 -9.36
N ILE A 244 18.49 10.43 -9.06
CA ILE A 244 17.43 10.71 -10.07
C ILE A 244 17.93 11.65 -11.20
N GLY A 245 19.07 12.31 -11.01
CA GLY A 245 19.72 13.15 -12.03
C GLY A 245 20.63 12.44 -13.03
N SER A 246 20.87 11.12 -12.90
CA SER A 246 21.72 10.35 -13.81
C SER A 246 20.96 9.61 -14.91
N LEU A 247 19.64 9.64 -14.89
CA LEU A 247 18.82 9.14 -15.99
C LEU A 247 18.77 10.20 -17.08
N GLU A 248 19.54 10.00 -18.15
CA GLU A 248 19.29 10.75 -19.39
C GLU A 248 17.82 10.62 -19.75
N PRO A 249 17.14 11.72 -20.17
CA PRO A 249 15.74 11.65 -20.56
C PRO A 249 15.63 10.62 -21.67
N ALA A 250 14.91 9.55 -21.42
CA ALA A 250 14.59 8.57 -22.44
C ALA A 250 14.01 9.34 -23.64
N GLN A 251 14.71 9.31 -24.76
CA GLN A 251 14.21 9.86 -26.01
C GLN A 251 12.91 9.12 -26.30
N ARG A 252 11.78 9.76 -26.02
CA ARG A 252 10.48 9.33 -26.52
C ARG A 252 10.58 9.38 -28.05
N LYS A 253 10.74 8.23 -28.68
CA LYS A 253 10.27 8.06 -30.04
C LYS A 253 8.76 8.24 -29.97
N VAL A 254 8.29 9.40 -30.26
CA VAL A 254 6.89 9.66 -30.59
C VAL A 254 6.72 9.05 -31.97
N ASP A 255 6.27 7.81 -32.04
CA ASP A 255 5.76 7.26 -33.27
C ASP A 255 4.49 8.07 -33.60
N ALA A 256 4.53 8.72 -34.77
CA ALA A 256 3.57 9.74 -35.23
C ALA A 256 2.23 9.13 -35.70
N GLU A 257 1.81 7.98 -35.18
CA GLU A 257 0.62 7.27 -35.67
C GLU A 257 -0.51 7.08 -34.64
N ASP A 258 -0.40 7.54 -33.39
CA ASP A 258 -1.51 7.49 -32.45
C ASP A 258 -1.96 8.90 -32.04
N GLN A 259 -2.69 9.54 -32.91
CA GLN A 259 -3.76 10.49 -32.63
C GLN A 259 -5.10 9.79 -32.91
N PRO A 260 -6.15 10.19 -32.35
CA PRO A 260 -6.68 10.56 -31.04
C PRO A 260 -8.08 10.06 -30.85
N TRP A 261 -8.60 10.33 -29.76
CA TRP A 261 -9.97 10.95 -29.67
C TRP A 261 -10.16 11.36 -28.22
#